data_f5c295e01f7acb205618be64ced16b9a
#
_entry.id   f5c295e01f7acb205618be64ced16b9a
#
_cell.length_a   1.000
_cell.length_b   1.000
_cell.length_c   1.000
_cell.angle_alpha   90.00
_cell.angle_beta   90.00
_cell.angle_gamma   90.00
#
_symmetry.space_group_name_H-M   'P 1'
#
loop_
_entity.id
_entity.type
_entity.pdbx_description
1 polymer ?
#
loop_
_entity_poly.entity_id
_entity_poly.type
_entity_poly.pdbx_seq_one_letter_code
_entity_poly.pdbx_strand_id
1 'polypeptide(L)'
;IGVLCVLAVLVVGIVLSINLLFKVTDFRVENADRTTPANTGIYTEQQLIDATGIQVGDNLYGFSTKEKSDQLLAQMPYLDVAVVTRQAPGTVIIRVQPAVERFKMEYSGSWLVLSEQLKVLRVEPAEPDNLVQLDALLPEGATTTPGSFLTLDAPSEPTALATAMPSGTATPENADEADTAQETPNEVLNELLGELDQYGLLDGTTVLTMQNMTELSFLYQGRVSVQLGTANNLDYKIRFAAYIILDTGGDGLASSDRGTLDVSDQQTDG
;
A
#
# COMPACT_ATOMS: atom_id res chain seq x y z
N ILE A 1 -12.07 -45.55 31.37
CA ILE A 1 -10.74 -45.83 30.79
C ILE A 1 -10.88 -46.34 29.35
N GLY A 2 -11.79 -47.30 29.02
CA GLY A 2 -11.93 -47.84 27.66
C GLY A 2 -12.30 -46.79 26.60
N VAL A 3 -13.24 -45.90 26.89
CA VAL A 3 -13.67 -44.81 25.97
C VAL A 3 -12.50 -43.84 25.67
N LEU A 4 -11.69 -43.54 26.67
CA LEU A 4 -10.55 -42.62 26.54
C LEU A 4 -9.42 -43.28 25.67
N CYS A 5 -9.22 -44.56 25.78
CA CYS A 5 -8.27 -45.32 24.94
C CYS A 5 -8.75 -45.36 23.47
N VAL A 6 -10.03 -45.60 23.21
CA VAL A 6 -10.60 -45.58 21.86
C VAL A 6 -10.49 -44.19 21.24
N LEU A 7 -10.80 -43.12 22.01
CA LEU A 7 -10.66 -41.75 21.54
C LEU A 7 -9.18 -41.42 21.22
N ALA A 8 -8.22 -41.84 22.04
CA ALA A 8 -6.80 -41.65 21.81
C ALA A 8 -6.33 -42.34 20.52
N VAL A 9 -6.73 -43.59 20.29
CA VAL A 9 -6.39 -44.36 19.08
C VAL A 9 -6.99 -43.68 17.84
N LEU A 10 -8.22 -43.16 17.93
CA LEU A 10 -8.89 -42.48 16.85
C LEU A 10 -8.17 -41.13 16.50
N VAL A 11 -7.78 -40.36 17.50
CA VAL A 11 -6.99 -39.15 17.31
C VAL A 11 -5.63 -39.46 16.67
N VAL A 12 -4.92 -40.45 17.16
CA VAL A 12 -3.64 -40.86 16.57
C VAL A 12 -3.82 -41.34 15.12
N GLY A 13 -4.89 -42.09 14.83
CA GLY A 13 -5.21 -42.53 13.47
C GLY A 13 -5.50 -41.38 12.53
N ILE A 14 -6.24 -40.36 12.97
CA ILE A 14 -6.53 -39.13 12.20
C ILE A 14 -5.23 -38.35 11.94
N VAL A 15 -4.39 -38.15 12.97
CA VAL A 15 -3.11 -37.42 12.84
C VAL A 15 -2.18 -38.13 11.87
N LEU A 16 -2.06 -39.45 11.94
CA LEU A 16 -1.27 -40.23 11.00
C LEU A 16 -1.82 -40.17 9.58
N SER A 17 -3.15 -40.23 9.41
CA SER A 17 -3.80 -40.11 8.10
C SER A 17 -3.55 -38.75 7.46
N ILE A 18 -3.64 -37.65 8.22
CA ILE A 18 -3.35 -36.30 7.73
C ILE A 18 -1.89 -36.17 7.29
N ASN A 19 -0.94 -36.74 8.08
CA ASN A 19 0.49 -36.67 7.74
C ASN A 19 0.88 -37.53 6.52
N LEU A 20 0.14 -38.61 6.25
CA LEU A 20 0.43 -39.51 5.14
C LEU A 20 -0.28 -39.09 3.83
N LEU A 21 -1.52 -38.60 3.93
CA LEU A 21 -2.38 -38.31 2.77
C LEU A 21 -2.21 -36.89 2.22
N PHE A 22 -1.87 -35.92 3.08
CA PHE A 22 -1.78 -34.52 2.69
C PHE A 22 -0.31 -34.06 2.62
N LYS A 23 0.39 -34.56 1.63
CA LYS A 23 1.77 -34.15 1.33
C LYS A 23 1.76 -33.20 0.15
N VAL A 24 2.67 -32.23 0.17
CA VAL A 24 2.91 -31.34 -0.98
C VAL A 24 3.43 -32.20 -2.14
N THR A 25 2.69 -32.20 -3.24
CA THR A 25 3.03 -32.92 -4.47
C THR A 25 3.30 -31.99 -5.63
N ASP A 26 2.71 -30.78 -5.61
CA ASP A 26 2.77 -29.84 -6.70
C ASP A 26 2.71 -28.39 -6.21
N PHE A 27 3.25 -27.47 -7.02
CA PHE A 27 3.18 -26.04 -6.84
C PHE A 27 2.53 -25.40 -8.04
N ARG A 28 1.73 -24.36 -7.80
CA ARG A 28 1.15 -23.53 -8.83
C ARG A 28 1.38 -22.06 -8.51
N VAL A 29 1.89 -21.32 -9.48
CA VAL A 29 2.02 -19.87 -9.40
C VAL A 29 0.93 -19.24 -10.24
N GLU A 30 0.19 -18.29 -9.67
CA GLU A 30 -0.93 -17.59 -10.28
C GLU A 30 -0.79 -16.08 -10.03
N ASN A 31 -1.42 -15.26 -10.88
CA ASN A 31 -1.59 -13.84 -10.56
C ASN A 31 -2.52 -13.65 -9.34
N ALA A 32 -2.46 -12.49 -8.71
CA ALA A 32 -3.33 -12.17 -7.57
C ALA A 32 -4.83 -12.29 -7.93
N ASP A 33 -5.20 -11.99 -9.16
CA ASP A 33 -6.55 -12.15 -9.73
C ASP A 33 -6.89 -13.60 -10.18
N ARG A 34 -6.00 -14.57 -9.91
CA ARG A 34 -6.09 -15.99 -10.26
C ARG A 34 -5.96 -16.30 -11.77
N THR A 35 -5.48 -15.38 -12.57
CA THR A 35 -5.17 -15.63 -13.97
C THR A 35 -3.83 -16.34 -14.13
N THR A 36 -3.64 -17.05 -15.24
CA THR A 36 -2.42 -17.74 -15.63
C THR A 36 -2.13 -17.49 -17.11
N PRO A 37 -0.85 -17.45 -17.55
CA PRO A 37 0.38 -17.60 -16.76
C PRO A 37 0.60 -16.46 -15.77
N ALA A 38 1.31 -16.73 -14.69
CA ALA A 38 1.61 -15.72 -13.70
C ALA A 38 2.59 -14.66 -14.24
N ASN A 39 2.29 -13.38 -14.01
CA ASN A 39 3.27 -12.32 -14.14
C ASN A 39 4.08 -12.22 -12.84
N THR A 40 5.30 -12.71 -12.86
CA THR A 40 6.18 -12.75 -11.68
C THR A 40 7.19 -11.59 -11.65
N GLY A 41 7.07 -10.65 -12.58
CA GLY A 41 7.98 -9.51 -12.70
C GLY A 41 9.40 -9.96 -13.04
N ILE A 42 10.35 -9.58 -12.18
CA ILE A 42 11.79 -9.92 -12.37
C ILE A 42 12.14 -11.32 -11.86
N TYR A 43 11.24 -11.99 -11.17
CA TYR A 43 11.49 -13.32 -10.59
C TYR A 43 10.99 -14.44 -11.50
N THR A 44 11.56 -15.62 -11.35
CA THR A 44 11.04 -16.83 -11.96
C THR A 44 10.08 -17.54 -11.00
N GLU A 45 9.15 -18.36 -11.52
CA GLU A 45 8.27 -19.19 -10.69
C GLU A 45 9.07 -20.08 -9.72
N GLN A 46 10.20 -20.64 -10.21
CA GLN A 46 11.06 -21.48 -9.36
C GLN A 46 11.66 -20.70 -8.19
N GLN A 47 12.10 -19.45 -8.41
CA GLN A 47 12.62 -18.59 -7.33
C GLN A 47 11.53 -18.30 -6.28
N LEU A 48 10.28 -18.12 -6.71
CA LEU A 48 9.15 -17.93 -5.80
C LEU A 48 8.90 -19.18 -4.96
N ILE A 49 8.91 -20.36 -5.59
CA ILE A 49 8.74 -21.64 -4.90
C ILE A 49 9.87 -21.84 -3.88
N ASP A 50 11.10 -21.66 -4.31
CA ASP A 50 12.28 -21.88 -3.45
C ASP A 50 12.29 -20.92 -2.24
N ALA A 51 11.87 -19.68 -2.45
CA ALA A 51 11.79 -18.66 -1.38
C ALA A 51 10.73 -18.98 -0.32
N THR A 52 9.72 -19.81 -0.63
CA THR A 52 8.80 -20.30 0.41
C THR A 52 9.47 -21.25 1.38
N GLY A 53 10.55 -21.93 0.94
CA GLY A 53 11.20 -23.00 1.69
C GLY A 53 10.33 -24.26 1.86
N ILE A 54 9.20 -24.36 1.14
CA ILE A 54 8.33 -25.55 1.15
C ILE A 54 8.86 -26.52 0.10
N GLN A 55 8.92 -27.81 0.44
CA GLN A 55 9.41 -28.86 -0.45
C GLN A 55 8.34 -29.88 -0.79
N VAL A 56 8.48 -30.52 -1.95
CA VAL A 56 7.67 -31.69 -2.30
C VAL A 56 7.92 -32.79 -1.25
N GLY A 57 6.83 -33.34 -0.71
CA GLY A 57 6.85 -34.32 0.37
C GLY A 57 6.57 -33.73 1.76
N ASP A 58 6.64 -32.42 1.93
CA ASP A 58 6.27 -31.77 3.20
C ASP A 58 4.79 -32.00 3.53
N ASN A 59 4.44 -31.91 4.81
CA ASN A 59 3.04 -31.94 5.19
C ASN A 59 2.34 -30.65 4.78
N LEU A 60 1.29 -30.76 3.96
CA LEU A 60 0.52 -29.62 3.45
C LEU A 60 -0.03 -28.70 4.56
N TYR A 61 -0.29 -29.27 5.73
CA TYR A 61 -0.78 -28.54 6.91
C TYR A 61 0.31 -28.25 7.94
N GLY A 62 1.58 -28.61 7.67
CA GLY A 62 2.70 -28.48 8.59
C GLY A 62 3.35 -27.09 8.64
N PHE A 63 2.92 -26.14 7.83
CA PHE A 63 3.47 -24.78 7.77
C PHE A 63 2.37 -23.72 7.88
N SER A 64 2.72 -22.52 8.29
CA SER A 64 1.83 -21.36 8.30
C SER A 64 1.83 -20.68 6.94
N THR A 65 0.68 -20.61 6.28
CA THR A 65 0.56 -19.91 4.97
C THR A 65 0.83 -18.42 5.12
N LYS A 66 0.38 -17.81 6.23
CA LYS A 66 0.64 -16.39 6.51
C LYS A 66 2.14 -16.12 6.64
N GLU A 67 2.86 -16.90 7.45
CA GLU A 67 4.31 -16.73 7.60
C GLU A 67 5.05 -16.88 6.28
N LYS A 68 4.63 -17.84 5.43
CA LYS A 68 5.22 -18.02 4.10
C LYS A 68 4.93 -16.88 3.15
N SER A 69 3.74 -16.28 3.22
CA SER A 69 3.40 -15.07 2.48
C SER A 69 4.24 -13.87 2.94
N ASP A 70 4.32 -13.64 4.25
CA ASP A 70 5.12 -12.57 4.84
C ASP A 70 6.62 -12.74 4.51
N GLN A 71 7.11 -13.98 4.53
CA GLN A 71 8.49 -14.33 4.15
C GLN A 71 8.78 -13.96 2.68
N LEU A 72 7.89 -14.32 1.76
CA LEU A 72 8.02 -13.97 0.34
C LEU A 72 8.07 -12.44 0.14
N LEU A 73 7.15 -11.72 0.76
CA LEU A 73 7.10 -10.25 0.66
C LEU A 73 8.37 -9.60 1.19
N ALA A 74 8.93 -10.11 2.29
CA ALA A 74 10.16 -9.57 2.86
C ALA A 74 11.42 -9.88 2.03
N GLN A 75 11.51 -11.11 1.48
CA GLN A 75 12.68 -11.56 0.72
C GLN A 75 12.68 -11.12 -0.75
N MET A 76 11.50 -10.79 -1.29
CA MET A 76 11.30 -10.42 -2.69
C MET A 76 10.72 -9.02 -2.79
N PRO A 77 11.56 -7.96 -2.78
CA PRO A 77 11.10 -6.59 -2.80
C PRO A 77 10.18 -6.26 -3.98
N TYR A 78 10.44 -6.80 -5.16
CA TYR A 78 9.64 -6.54 -6.37
C TYR A 78 8.35 -7.38 -6.47
N LEU A 79 7.75 -7.72 -5.32
CA LEU A 79 6.39 -8.23 -5.19
C LEU A 79 5.57 -7.32 -4.27
N ASP A 80 4.47 -6.77 -4.77
CA ASP A 80 3.51 -6.02 -3.94
C ASP A 80 2.54 -6.95 -3.22
N VAL A 81 2.17 -8.06 -3.86
CA VAL A 81 1.32 -9.08 -3.26
C VAL A 81 1.99 -10.45 -3.37
N ALA A 82 2.00 -11.18 -2.27
CA ALA A 82 2.35 -12.60 -2.23
C ALA A 82 1.43 -13.32 -1.24
N VAL A 83 0.63 -14.26 -1.74
CA VAL A 83 -0.32 -15.03 -0.91
C VAL A 83 -0.11 -16.52 -1.15
N VAL A 84 0.33 -17.22 -0.12
CA VAL A 84 0.47 -18.68 -0.14
C VAL A 84 -0.83 -19.30 0.37
N THR A 85 -1.42 -20.22 -0.41
CA THR A 85 -2.61 -20.96 -0.02
C THR A 85 -2.43 -22.45 -0.27
N ARG A 86 -3.30 -23.26 0.32
CA ARG A 86 -3.29 -24.72 0.18
C ARG A 86 -4.49 -25.16 -0.62
N GLN A 87 -4.27 -26.09 -1.52
CA GLN A 87 -5.35 -26.80 -2.24
C GLN A 87 -5.16 -28.31 -2.01
N ALA A 88 -6.11 -28.91 -1.30
CA ALA A 88 -6.10 -30.36 -1.08
C ALA A 88 -6.22 -31.11 -2.44
N PRO A 89 -5.59 -32.29 -2.59
CA PRO A 89 -4.91 -33.04 -1.55
C PRO A 89 -3.44 -32.66 -1.31
N GLY A 90 -2.74 -31.98 -2.23
CA GLY A 90 -1.30 -31.76 -2.10
C GLY A 90 -0.72 -30.58 -2.88
N THR A 91 -1.52 -29.61 -3.32
CA THR A 91 -1.02 -28.47 -4.09
C THR A 91 -0.84 -27.24 -3.20
N VAL A 92 0.31 -26.58 -3.34
CA VAL A 92 0.57 -25.23 -2.81
C VAL A 92 0.36 -24.23 -3.93
N ILE A 93 -0.50 -23.24 -3.71
CA ILE A 93 -0.75 -22.16 -4.67
C ILE A 93 -0.09 -20.89 -4.13
N ILE A 94 0.75 -20.26 -4.96
CA ILE A 94 1.43 -19.00 -4.68
C ILE A 94 0.83 -17.96 -5.62
N ARG A 95 0.09 -16.99 -5.07
CA ARG A 95 -0.46 -15.87 -5.84
C ARG A 95 0.42 -14.67 -5.65
N VAL A 96 0.77 -14.03 -6.77
CA VAL A 96 1.69 -12.90 -6.76
C VAL A 96 1.18 -11.75 -7.63
N GLN A 97 1.60 -10.55 -7.24
CA GLN A 97 1.52 -9.36 -8.07
C GLN A 97 2.88 -8.68 -8.02
N PRO A 98 3.52 -8.45 -9.17
CA PRO A 98 4.81 -7.77 -9.21
C PRO A 98 4.65 -6.31 -8.79
N ALA A 99 5.65 -5.81 -8.07
CA ALA A 99 5.80 -4.40 -7.77
C ALA A 99 6.46 -3.66 -8.94
N VAL A 100 5.98 -2.46 -9.21
CA VAL A 100 6.53 -1.57 -10.24
C VAL A 100 7.08 -0.34 -9.54
N GLU A 101 8.26 0.12 -9.95
CA GLU A 101 8.86 1.36 -9.45
C GLU A 101 7.96 2.54 -9.81
N ARG A 102 7.51 3.28 -8.81
CA ARG A 102 6.60 4.42 -9.02
C ARG A 102 7.16 5.70 -8.41
N PHE A 103 7.67 5.62 -7.18
CA PHE A 103 8.12 6.79 -6.44
C PHE A 103 9.59 6.72 -6.11
N LYS A 104 10.18 7.89 -5.93
CA LYS A 104 11.45 8.12 -5.25
C LYS A 104 11.22 9.03 -4.04
N MET A 105 11.88 8.73 -2.94
CA MET A 105 11.84 9.53 -1.73
C MET A 105 13.26 9.68 -1.19
N GLU A 106 13.65 10.89 -0.83
CA GLU A 106 14.92 11.11 -0.15
C GLU A 106 14.75 10.83 1.35
N TYR A 107 15.59 9.98 1.89
CA TYR A 107 15.61 9.66 3.32
C TYR A 107 17.03 9.42 3.81
N SER A 108 17.45 10.18 4.85
CA SER A 108 18.78 10.05 5.48
C SER A 108 19.96 10.09 4.49
N GLY A 109 19.87 10.91 3.44
CA GLY A 109 20.94 11.08 2.44
C GLY A 109 21.03 9.94 1.43
N SER A 110 20.01 9.11 1.33
CA SER A 110 19.84 8.08 0.31
C SER A 110 18.49 8.22 -0.35
N TRP A 111 18.34 7.62 -1.52
CA TRP A 111 17.07 7.59 -2.24
C TRP A 111 16.42 6.22 -2.11
N LEU A 112 15.20 6.21 -1.64
CA LEU A 112 14.33 5.04 -1.62
C LEU A 112 13.55 5.00 -2.93
N VAL A 113 13.59 3.86 -3.61
CA VAL A 113 12.68 3.57 -4.73
C VAL A 113 11.55 2.72 -4.23
N LEU A 114 10.32 3.21 -4.45
CA LEU A 114 9.12 2.65 -3.87
C LEU A 114 8.14 2.19 -4.96
N SER A 115 7.37 1.16 -4.64
CA SER A 115 6.19 0.80 -5.42
C SER A 115 5.00 1.73 -5.11
N GLU A 116 3.91 1.57 -5.85
CA GLU A 116 2.65 2.28 -5.61
C GLU A 116 2.08 1.99 -4.20
N GLN A 117 2.34 0.79 -3.67
CA GLN A 117 1.96 0.37 -2.32
C GLN A 117 2.95 0.86 -1.24
N LEU A 118 3.86 1.77 -1.57
CA LEU A 118 4.93 2.27 -0.69
C LEU A 118 5.87 1.18 -0.17
N LYS A 119 6.05 0.11 -0.92
CA LYS A 119 7.06 -0.89 -0.60
C LYS A 119 8.42 -0.43 -1.08
N VAL A 120 9.44 -0.53 -0.22
CA VAL A 120 10.83 -0.24 -0.58
C VAL A 120 11.34 -1.35 -1.50
N LEU A 121 11.59 -1.00 -2.75
CA LEU A 121 12.11 -1.93 -3.77
C LEU A 121 13.63 -1.98 -3.74
N ARG A 122 14.26 -0.82 -3.69
CA ARG A 122 15.72 -0.66 -3.59
C ARG A 122 16.09 0.67 -2.96
N VAL A 123 17.34 0.78 -2.51
CA VAL A 123 17.90 2.00 -1.93
C VAL A 123 19.14 2.39 -2.72
N GLU A 124 19.24 3.65 -3.15
CA GLU A 124 20.33 4.16 -3.97
C GLU A 124 20.99 5.40 -3.36
N PRO A 125 22.28 5.60 -3.58
CA PRO A 125 22.98 6.79 -3.10
C PRO A 125 22.75 8.01 -4.00
N ALA A 126 22.30 7.82 -5.24
CA ALA A 126 22.02 8.88 -6.21
C ALA A 126 20.54 8.91 -6.55
N GLU A 127 20.06 10.09 -6.92
CA GLU A 127 18.67 10.29 -7.32
C GLU A 127 18.30 9.45 -8.55
N PRO A 128 17.26 8.61 -8.48
CA PRO A 128 16.76 7.85 -9.62
C PRO A 128 16.01 8.75 -10.60
N ASP A 129 16.18 8.49 -11.90
CA ASP A 129 15.46 9.18 -12.95
C ASP A 129 14.05 8.61 -13.18
N ASN A 130 13.18 9.43 -13.79
CA ASN A 130 11.86 9.03 -14.31
C ASN A 130 10.88 8.43 -13.29
N LEU A 131 11.03 8.76 -12.02
CA LEU A 131 10.10 8.40 -10.95
C LEU A 131 9.45 9.66 -10.36
N VAL A 132 8.24 9.52 -9.86
CA VAL A 132 7.55 10.60 -9.15
C VAL A 132 8.23 10.81 -7.81
N GLN A 133 8.63 12.02 -7.51
CA GLN A 133 9.17 12.34 -6.19
C GLN A 133 8.03 12.41 -5.18
N LEU A 134 8.13 11.62 -4.12
CA LEU A 134 7.23 11.69 -2.98
C LEU A 134 7.91 12.48 -1.86
N ASP A 135 7.35 13.65 -1.57
CA ASP A 135 7.79 14.52 -0.47
C ASP A 135 6.81 14.35 0.70
N ALA A 136 7.10 13.41 1.57
CA ALA A 136 6.29 13.01 2.71
C ALA A 136 7.16 12.70 3.92
N LEU A 137 6.57 12.68 5.11
CA LEU A 137 7.28 12.38 6.35
C LEU A 137 7.17 10.88 6.67
N LEU A 138 8.23 10.36 7.26
CA LEU A 138 8.26 9.03 7.85
C LEU A 138 8.37 9.13 9.37
N PRO A 139 7.72 8.24 10.12
CA PRO A 139 7.86 8.20 11.57
C PRO A 139 9.30 7.89 11.99
N GLU A 140 9.68 8.35 13.18
CA GLU A 140 11.00 8.03 13.74
C GLU A 140 11.21 6.50 13.81
N GLY A 141 12.33 6.04 13.26
CA GLY A 141 12.66 4.61 13.24
C GLY A 141 11.95 3.79 12.16
N ALA A 142 11.38 4.44 11.15
CA ALA A 142 10.80 3.74 10.00
C ALA A 142 11.81 2.74 9.38
N THR A 143 11.33 1.54 9.09
CA THR A 143 12.15 0.52 8.43
C THR A 143 12.18 0.79 6.93
N THR A 144 13.35 1.15 6.41
CA THR A 144 13.55 1.50 5.00
C THR A 144 14.37 0.48 4.22
N THR A 145 14.43 -0.76 4.72
CA THR A 145 15.12 -1.85 4.02
C THR A 145 14.30 -2.38 2.85
N PRO A 146 14.94 -2.82 1.74
CA PRO A 146 14.21 -3.44 0.64
C PRO A 146 13.30 -4.58 1.12
N GLY A 147 12.05 -4.58 0.66
CA GLY A 147 11.01 -5.53 1.09
C GLY A 147 10.08 -5.03 2.19
N SER A 148 10.43 -3.94 2.91
CA SER A 148 9.54 -3.33 3.90
C SER A 148 8.50 -2.42 3.26
N PHE A 149 7.31 -2.34 3.85
CA PHE A 149 6.29 -1.35 3.51
C PHE A 149 6.44 -0.12 4.40
N LEU A 150 6.36 1.07 3.81
CA LEU A 150 6.40 2.31 4.54
C LEU A 150 5.00 2.72 5.02
N THR A 151 4.95 3.24 6.23
CA THR A 151 3.80 3.98 6.73
C THR A 151 4.22 5.44 6.79
N LEU A 152 3.46 6.31 6.14
CA LEU A 152 3.72 7.74 6.16
C LEU A 152 3.30 8.32 7.51
N ASP A 153 4.02 9.33 7.95
CA ASP A 153 3.63 10.19 9.06
C ASP A 153 3.09 11.50 8.48
N ALA A 154 1.99 11.98 9.00
CA ALA A 154 1.46 13.29 8.67
C ALA A 154 0.91 13.89 9.97
N PRO A 155 1.76 14.58 10.73
CA PRO A 155 1.34 15.20 11.96
C PRO A 155 0.17 16.14 11.68
N SER A 156 -0.98 15.90 12.30
CA SER A 156 -2.03 16.89 12.39
C SER A 156 -1.44 18.08 13.14
N GLU A 157 -1.63 19.30 12.64
CA GLU A 157 -1.14 20.51 13.32
C GLU A 157 -1.49 20.45 14.81
N PRO A 158 -0.57 20.87 15.69
CA PRO A 158 -0.86 20.93 17.12
C PRO A 158 -2.04 21.88 17.30
N THR A 159 -3.19 21.36 17.67
CA THR A 159 -4.36 22.15 18.09
C THR A 159 -3.88 23.14 19.12
N ALA A 160 -3.80 24.42 18.74
CA ALA A 160 -3.34 25.49 19.61
C ALA A 160 -4.19 25.50 20.89
N LEU A 161 -3.52 25.31 22.01
CA LEU A 161 -3.94 25.58 23.38
C LEU A 161 -5.41 25.22 23.74
N ALA A 162 -5.63 24.03 24.23
CA ALA A 162 -6.65 23.83 25.23
C ALA A 162 -6.21 24.53 26.52
N THR A 163 -6.58 25.81 26.66
CA THR A 163 -6.47 26.54 27.91
C THR A 163 -7.34 25.83 28.95
N ALA A 164 -6.71 25.27 29.95
CA ALA A 164 -7.37 24.66 31.10
C ALA A 164 -8.36 25.65 31.74
N MET A 165 -9.64 25.26 31.78
CA MET A 165 -10.61 25.81 32.73
C MET A 165 -11.18 24.70 33.60
N PRO A 166 -11.46 24.91 34.87
CA PRO A 166 -11.64 23.87 35.86
C PRO A 166 -13.07 23.35 35.94
N SER A 167 -13.16 22.06 36.25
CA SER A 167 -14.24 21.32 36.89
C SER A 167 -15.66 21.90 36.86
N GLY A 168 -16.53 21.26 36.10
CA GLY A 168 -18.00 21.27 36.33
C GLY A 168 -18.52 19.89 36.02
N THR A 169 -19.04 19.23 37.07
CA THR A 169 -19.70 17.92 37.04
C THR A 169 -20.94 17.96 36.14
N ALA A 170 -20.98 17.15 35.11
CA ALA A 170 -22.22 16.79 34.39
C ALA A 170 -22.18 15.35 33.93
N THR A 171 -23.25 14.65 34.19
CA THR A 171 -23.63 13.27 33.97
C THR A 171 -23.59 12.88 32.49
N PRO A 172 -23.21 11.64 32.11
CA PRO A 172 -23.15 11.22 30.73
C PRO A 172 -24.55 10.83 30.21
N GLU A 173 -24.98 11.50 29.18
CA GLU A 173 -26.16 11.05 28.41
C GLU A 173 -25.81 11.14 26.92
N ASN A 174 -25.77 9.95 26.31
CA ASN A 174 -25.80 9.68 24.86
C ASN A 174 -24.75 10.37 23.97
N ALA A 175 -23.60 9.73 23.85
CA ALA A 175 -22.73 9.89 22.71
C ALA A 175 -23.06 8.78 21.69
N ASP A 176 -23.81 9.13 20.66
CA ASP A 176 -23.62 8.51 19.36
C ASP A 176 -22.26 9.03 18.85
N GLU A 177 -21.20 8.34 19.24
CA GLU A 177 -19.89 8.49 18.60
C GLU A 177 -20.03 7.93 17.18
N ALA A 178 -20.30 8.82 16.24
CA ALA A 178 -19.92 8.57 14.86
C ALA A 178 -18.40 8.42 14.89
N ASP A 179 -17.93 7.17 14.79
CA ASP A 179 -16.56 6.79 14.56
C ASP A 179 -16.16 7.34 13.18
N THR A 180 -15.75 8.61 13.13
CA THR A 180 -15.02 9.18 12.01
C THR A 180 -13.62 8.61 12.13
N ALA A 181 -13.42 7.41 11.59
CA ALA A 181 -12.10 6.85 11.38
C ALA A 181 -11.29 7.92 10.64
N GLN A 182 -10.29 8.50 11.30
CA GLN A 182 -9.37 9.43 10.65
C GLN A 182 -8.62 8.63 9.59
N GLU A 183 -8.76 9.03 8.33
CA GLU A 183 -8.02 8.43 7.22
C GLU A 183 -6.52 8.49 7.51
N THR A 184 -5.86 7.37 7.28
CA THR A 184 -4.42 7.31 7.43
C THR A 184 -3.72 8.01 6.26
N PRO A 185 -2.51 8.56 6.44
CA PRO A 185 -1.77 9.19 5.33
C PRO A 185 -1.59 8.28 4.11
N ASN A 186 -1.43 6.96 4.33
CA ASN A 186 -1.34 6.00 3.23
C ASN A 186 -2.66 5.84 2.47
N GLU A 187 -3.80 5.90 3.16
CA GLU A 187 -5.14 5.85 2.52
C GLU A 187 -5.38 7.10 1.69
N VAL A 188 -5.06 8.28 2.21
CA VAL A 188 -5.15 9.55 1.47
C VAL A 188 -4.24 9.55 0.23
N LEU A 189 -3.02 9.03 0.35
CA LEU A 189 -2.15 8.90 -0.82
C LEU A 189 -2.75 7.98 -1.89
N ASN A 190 -3.31 6.84 -1.49
CA ASN A 190 -3.94 5.91 -2.42
C ASN A 190 -5.16 6.54 -3.11
N GLU A 191 -6.00 7.29 -2.37
CA GLU A 191 -7.11 8.05 -2.95
C GLU A 191 -6.60 9.10 -3.94
N LEU A 192 -5.61 9.91 -3.55
CA LEU A 192 -5.00 10.92 -4.40
C LEU A 192 -4.45 10.32 -5.71
N LEU A 193 -3.76 9.19 -5.63
CA LEU A 193 -3.24 8.49 -6.82
C LEU A 193 -4.36 7.97 -7.71
N GLY A 194 -5.41 7.40 -7.12
CA GLY A 194 -6.57 6.92 -7.85
C GLY A 194 -7.27 8.05 -8.63
N GLU A 195 -7.46 9.21 -7.99
CA GLU A 195 -8.07 10.37 -8.63
C GLU A 195 -7.17 10.97 -9.72
N LEU A 196 -5.86 11.08 -9.48
CA LEU A 196 -4.91 11.56 -10.49
C LEU A 196 -4.88 10.64 -11.73
N ASP A 197 -4.97 9.33 -11.54
CA ASP A 197 -5.03 8.35 -12.64
C ASP A 197 -6.36 8.46 -13.40
N GLN A 198 -7.48 8.50 -12.67
CA GLN A 198 -8.83 8.63 -13.23
C GLN A 198 -8.97 9.84 -14.15
N TYR A 199 -8.38 10.97 -13.78
CA TYR A 199 -8.44 12.21 -14.55
C TYR A 199 -7.24 12.42 -15.47
N GLY A 200 -6.33 11.45 -15.62
CA GLY A 200 -5.22 11.48 -16.57
C GLY A 200 -4.09 12.44 -16.20
N LEU A 201 -3.97 12.84 -14.94
CA LEU A 201 -2.90 13.71 -14.44
C LEU A 201 -1.70 12.95 -13.92
N LEU A 202 -1.86 11.65 -13.58
CA LEU A 202 -0.84 10.87 -12.90
C LEU A 202 0.45 10.75 -13.70
N ASP A 203 0.38 10.49 -15.01
CA ASP A 203 1.55 10.35 -15.88
C ASP A 203 2.34 11.66 -16.05
N GLY A 204 1.69 12.80 -15.88
CA GLY A 204 2.34 14.10 -15.91
C GLY A 204 2.83 14.59 -14.55
N THR A 205 2.48 13.93 -13.47
CA THR A 205 2.88 14.31 -12.11
C THR A 205 4.35 13.96 -11.88
N THR A 206 5.12 14.95 -11.43
CA THR A 206 6.57 14.82 -11.17
C THR A 206 6.92 14.84 -9.69
N VAL A 207 6.14 15.56 -8.88
CA VAL A 207 6.29 15.61 -7.42
C VAL A 207 4.93 15.52 -6.78
N LEU A 208 4.81 14.73 -5.73
CA LEU A 208 3.68 14.69 -4.80
C LEU A 208 4.18 15.16 -3.43
N THR A 209 3.51 16.15 -2.85
CA THR A 209 3.84 16.68 -1.52
C THR A 209 2.73 16.36 -0.54
N MET A 210 3.08 15.67 0.53
CA MET A 210 2.21 15.28 1.63
C MET A 210 2.97 15.31 2.96
N GLN A 211 3.43 16.50 3.35
CA GLN A 211 4.14 16.68 4.63
C GLN A 211 3.18 16.82 5.83
N ASN A 212 1.94 17.18 5.57
CA ASN A 212 0.84 17.17 6.54
C ASN A 212 -0.50 16.92 5.81
N MET A 213 -1.56 16.62 6.56
CA MET A 213 -2.88 16.29 6.02
C MET A 213 -3.69 17.51 5.52
N THR A 214 -3.15 18.72 5.68
CA THR A 214 -3.83 19.99 5.34
C THR A 214 -3.20 20.73 4.17
N GLU A 215 -2.03 20.27 3.70
CA GLU A 215 -1.26 20.94 2.63
C GLU A 215 -0.84 19.96 1.53
N LEU A 216 -1.82 19.23 1.00
CA LEU A 216 -1.58 18.34 -0.13
C LEU A 216 -1.35 19.14 -1.40
N SER A 217 -0.36 18.76 -2.20
CA SER A 217 -0.09 19.38 -3.49
C SER A 217 0.63 18.44 -4.45
N PHE A 218 0.57 18.74 -5.75
CA PHE A 218 1.37 18.04 -6.74
C PHE A 218 1.93 19.00 -7.79
N LEU A 219 3.05 18.62 -8.39
CA LEU A 219 3.69 19.35 -9.47
C LEU A 219 3.48 18.61 -10.80
N TYR A 220 2.76 19.23 -11.74
CA TYR A 220 2.48 18.65 -13.05
C TYR A 220 3.51 19.11 -14.08
N GLN A 221 4.15 18.15 -14.78
CA GLN A 221 5.18 18.35 -15.80
C GLN A 221 6.33 19.28 -15.37
N GLY A 222 6.61 19.36 -14.07
CA GLY A 222 7.62 20.30 -13.54
C GLY A 222 7.30 21.77 -13.75
N ARG A 223 6.05 22.16 -14.09
CA ARG A 223 5.66 23.52 -14.48
C ARG A 223 4.44 24.10 -13.76
N VAL A 224 3.47 23.30 -13.38
CA VAL A 224 2.25 23.74 -12.70
C VAL A 224 2.17 23.11 -11.34
N SER A 225 2.28 23.91 -10.29
CA SER A 225 2.07 23.46 -8.92
C SER A 225 0.58 23.56 -8.60
N VAL A 226 -0.03 22.44 -8.24
CA VAL A 226 -1.46 22.38 -7.87
C VAL A 226 -1.56 22.22 -6.37
N GLN A 227 -2.20 23.19 -5.70
CA GLN A 227 -2.45 23.18 -4.27
C GLN A 227 -3.84 22.60 -4.02
N LEU A 228 -3.91 21.44 -3.37
CA LEU A 228 -5.15 20.74 -3.03
C LEU A 228 -5.64 21.07 -1.61
N GLY A 229 -4.74 21.52 -0.72
CA GLY A 229 -5.05 21.72 0.70
C GLY A 229 -5.33 20.41 1.42
N THR A 230 -6.50 20.27 2.02
CA THR A 230 -6.90 19.04 2.74
C THR A 230 -7.34 17.92 1.80
N ALA A 231 -7.42 16.68 2.32
CA ALA A 231 -7.92 15.52 1.61
C ALA A 231 -9.44 15.57 1.27
N ASN A 232 -10.16 16.53 1.83
CA ASN A 232 -11.60 16.65 1.59
C ASN A 232 -11.91 16.90 0.12
N ASN A 233 -12.84 16.12 -0.46
CA ASN A 233 -13.33 16.27 -1.84
C ASN A 233 -12.23 16.22 -2.92
N LEU A 234 -11.26 15.32 -2.80
CA LEU A 234 -10.16 15.17 -3.77
C LEU A 234 -10.67 14.95 -5.19
N ASP A 235 -11.72 14.15 -5.42
CA ASP A 235 -12.36 13.97 -6.72
C ASP A 235 -12.69 15.32 -7.39
N TYR A 236 -13.39 16.21 -6.69
CA TYR A 236 -13.76 17.51 -7.25
C TYR A 236 -12.55 18.38 -7.56
N LYS A 237 -11.61 18.48 -6.64
CA LYS A 237 -10.41 19.31 -6.77
C LYS A 237 -9.52 18.85 -7.93
N ILE A 238 -9.30 17.55 -8.04
CA ILE A 238 -8.46 16.96 -9.08
C ILE A 238 -9.15 17.04 -10.44
N ARG A 239 -10.45 16.77 -10.50
CA ARG A 239 -11.25 16.96 -11.71
C ARG A 239 -11.20 18.40 -12.22
N PHE A 240 -11.34 19.37 -11.33
CA PHE A 240 -11.24 20.77 -11.69
C PHE A 240 -9.83 21.15 -12.17
N ALA A 241 -8.80 20.67 -11.49
CA ALA A 241 -7.42 20.85 -11.92
C ALA A 241 -7.17 20.22 -13.31
N ALA A 242 -7.68 19.01 -13.54
CA ALA A 242 -7.57 18.33 -14.84
C ALA A 242 -8.27 19.10 -15.96
N TYR A 243 -9.46 19.65 -15.70
CA TYR A 243 -10.18 20.47 -16.67
C TYR A 243 -9.34 21.66 -17.14
N ILE A 244 -8.64 22.33 -16.21
CA ILE A 244 -7.78 23.49 -16.51
C ILE A 244 -6.46 23.05 -17.16
N ILE A 245 -5.79 22.04 -16.63
CA ILE A 245 -4.44 21.65 -17.06
C ILE A 245 -4.46 20.94 -18.41
N LEU A 246 -5.43 20.06 -18.65
CA LEU A 246 -5.53 19.26 -19.87
C LEU A 246 -6.30 19.96 -20.99
N ASP A 247 -6.74 21.21 -20.75
CA ASP A 247 -7.47 22.05 -21.73
C ASP A 247 -8.69 21.37 -22.35
N THR A 248 -9.43 20.61 -21.55
CA THR A 248 -10.60 19.87 -22.04
C THR A 248 -11.76 20.76 -22.51
N GLY A 249 -11.75 22.05 -22.14
CA GLY A 249 -12.74 23.04 -22.54
C GLY A 249 -12.29 24.05 -23.60
N GLY A 250 -11.02 24.06 -23.99
CA GLY A 250 -10.45 25.01 -24.95
C GLY A 250 -10.03 26.35 -24.33
N ASP A 251 -10.19 26.52 -23.03
CA ASP A 251 -9.76 27.68 -22.24
C ASP A 251 -8.73 27.34 -21.17
N GLY A 252 -8.04 26.20 -21.34
CA GLY A 252 -7.08 25.67 -20.38
C GLY A 252 -5.68 26.25 -20.51
N LEU A 253 -4.75 25.69 -19.73
CA LEU A 253 -3.35 26.13 -19.72
C LEU A 253 -2.62 25.69 -20.97
N ALA A 254 -1.93 26.63 -21.62
CA ALA A 254 -1.02 26.27 -22.69
C ALA A 254 0.19 25.47 -22.16
N SER A 255 0.83 24.69 -23.02
CA SER A 255 1.99 23.86 -22.66
C SER A 255 3.19 24.68 -22.16
N SER A 256 3.25 25.97 -22.46
CA SER A 256 4.28 26.92 -22.00
C SER A 256 3.99 27.54 -20.63
N ASP A 257 2.73 27.48 -20.16
CA ASP A 257 2.31 28.18 -18.96
C ASP A 257 2.92 27.53 -17.72
N ARG A 258 3.32 28.39 -16.79
CA ARG A 258 3.92 28.00 -15.50
C ARG A 258 3.26 28.78 -14.39
N GLY A 259 3.09 28.18 -13.23
CA GLY A 259 2.54 28.86 -12.08
C GLY A 259 1.92 27.92 -11.06
N THR A 260 1.11 28.50 -10.19
CA THR A 260 0.37 27.77 -9.16
C THR A 260 -1.12 27.83 -9.47
N LEU A 261 -1.75 26.68 -9.44
CA LEU A 261 -3.20 26.53 -9.47
C LEU A 261 -3.66 26.15 -8.05
N ASP A 262 -4.39 27.03 -7.41
CA ASP A 262 -4.94 26.80 -6.08
C ASP A 262 -6.39 26.34 -6.20
N VAL A 263 -6.65 25.12 -5.75
CA VAL A 263 -7.97 24.47 -5.69
C VAL A 263 -8.33 24.02 -4.27
N SER A 264 -7.59 24.54 -3.28
CA SER A 264 -7.73 24.15 -1.87
C SER A 264 -9.06 24.58 -1.25
N ASP A 265 -9.56 25.76 -1.65
CA ASP A 265 -10.78 26.34 -1.11
C ASP A 265 -11.99 25.98 -1.98
N GLN A 266 -12.97 25.30 -1.39
CA GLN A 266 -14.30 25.24 -1.98
C GLN A 266 -15.02 26.55 -1.68
N GLN A 267 -15.16 27.39 -2.68
CA GLN A 267 -16.11 28.49 -2.59
C GLN A 267 -17.52 27.88 -2.56
N THR A 268 -18.08 27.73 -1.36
CA THR A 268 -19.53 27.50 -1.18
C THR A 268 -20.23 28.75 -1.59
N ASP A 269 -20.59 28.86 -2.87
CA ASP A 269 -21.59 29.83 -3.31
C ASP A 269 -22.91 29.47 -2.64
N GLY A 270 -23.32 30.30 -1.67
CA GLY A 270 -24.58 30.23 -0.94
C GLY A 270 -25.81 30.65 -1.74
#